data_9e12060c34367a7f43b0489adf05fa8f
#
_entry.id   9e12060c34367a7f43b0489adf05fa8f
#
_cell.length_a   1.000
_cell.length_b   1.000
_cell.length_c   1.000
_cell.angle_alpha   90.00
_cell.angle_beta   90.00
_cell.angle_gamma   90.00
#
_symmetry.space_group_name_H-M   'P 1'
#
loop_
_entity.id
_entity.type
_entity.pdbx_description
1 polymer ?
#
loop_
_entity_poly.entity_id
_entity_poly.type
_entity_poly.pdbx_seq_one_letter_code
_entity_poly.pdbx_strand_id
1 'polypeptide(L)' 'MRIYEGDHAYEIERVLDPATQLYKGWRYNVYRVRPTQQLLRSGEAETQEGAELAGRKALTEIVNADRKNTEGRPAA' A
#
# COMPACT_ATOMS: atom_id res chain seq x y z
N MET A 1 3.55 -10.44 -4.27
CA MET A 1 4.84 -9.76 -4.06
C MET A 1 4.66 -8.65 -3.06
N ARG A 2 5.51 -8.59 -2.07
CA ARG A 2 5.45 -7.58 -1.01
C ARG A 2 6.77 -6.83 -0.94
N ILE A 3 6.70 -5.51 -0.97
CA ILE A 3 7.87 -4.64 -0.92
C ILE A 3 7.85 -3.89 0.42
N TYR A 4 8.96 -3.94 1.15
CA TYR A 4 9.08 -3.31 2.46
C TYR A 4 9.86 -2.02 2.38
N GLU A 5 9.44 -1.04 3.18
CA GLU A 5 10.17 0.21 3.37
C GLU A 5 10.02 0.64 4.82
N GLY A 6 11.06 0.42 5.62
CA GLY A 6 11.02 0.69 7.04
C GLY A 6 9.95 -0.15 7.73
N ASP A 7 9.03 0.53 8.40
CA ASP A 7 7.93 -0.13 9.11
C ASP A 7 6.68 -0.29 8.26
N HIS A 8 6.80 -0.06 6.95
CA HIS A 8 5.70 -0.11 6.02
C HIS A 8 5.98 -1.11 4.90
N ALA A 9 4.92 -1.54 4.23
CA ALA A 9 5.03 -2.42 3.08
C ALA A 9 3.87 -2.19 2.13
N TYR A 10 4.06 -2.49 0.85
CA TYR A 10 2.93 -2.60 -0.06
C TYR A 10 2.94 -3.95 -0.75
N GLU A 11 1.77 -4.37 -1.16
CA GLU A 11 1.54 -5.68 -1.73
C GLU A 11 0.63 -5.54 -2.94
N ILE A 12 0.92 -6.31 -3.99
CA ILE A 12 0.13 -6.33 -5.21
C ILE A 12 -0.52 -7.70 -5.32
N GLU A 13 -1.82 -7.72 -5.59
CA GLU A 13 -2.55 -8.97 -5.77
C GLU A 13 -3.52 -8.86 -6.93
N ARG A 14 -3.84 -9.99 -7.54
CA ARG A 14 -4.87 -10.06 -8.57
C ARG A 14 -6.25 -10.11 -7.92
N VAL A 15 -7.20 -9.47 -8.57
CA VAL A 15 -8.59 -9.46 -8.08
C VAL A 15 -9.39 -10.45 -8.91
N LEU A 16 -10.03 -11.38 -8.24
CA LEU A 16 -10.88 -12.39 -8.86
C LEU A 16 -12.33 -11.94 -8.77
N ASP A 17 -13.03 -11.97 -9.91
CA ASP A 17 -14.47 -11.72 -9.94
C ASP A 17 -15.18 -12.99 -9.47
N PRO A 18 -15.90 -12.96 -8.34
CA PRO A 18 -16.54 -14.16 -7.81
C PRO A 18 -17.68 -14.69 -8.70
N ALA A 19 -18.29 -13.81 -9.51
CA ALA A 19 -19.38 -14.22 -10.38
C ALA A 19 -18.90 -15.00 -11.60
N THR A 20 -17.77 -14.62 -12.19
CA THR A 20 -17.24 -15.22 -13.41
C THR A 20 -16.06 -16.14 -13.18
N GLN A 21 -15.42 -16.07 -11.98
CA GLN A 21 -14.20 -16.79 -11.65
C GLN A 21 -13.02 -16.39 -12.55
N LEU A 22 -13.09 -15.18 -13.13
CA LEU A 22 -12.03 -14.61 -13.95
C LEU A 22 -11.39 -13.45 -13.24
N TYR A 23 -10.11 -13.22 -13.51
CA TYR A 23 -9.40 -12.06 -12.97
C TYR A 23 -9.88 -10.80 -13.66
N LYS A 24 -10.16 -9.75 -12.89
CA LYS A 24 -10.67 -8.49 -13.43
C LYS A 24 -9.77 -7.30 -13.20
N GLY A 25 -8.60 -7.52 -12.62
CA GLY A 25 -7.67 -6.41 -12.39
C GLY A 25 -6.71 -6.74 -11.27
N TRP A 26 -6.14 -5.69 -10.72
CA TRP A 26 -5.11 -5.79 -9.69
C TRP A 26 -5.46 -4.87 -8.54
N ARG A 27 -4.99 -5.23 -7.34
CA ARG A 27 -5.19 -4.43 -6.15
C ARG A 27 -3.85 -4.19 -5.49
N TYR A 28 -3.65 -2.98 -4.98
CA TYR A 28 -2.53 -2.71 -4.10
C TYR A 28 -3.03 -2.53 -2.68
N ASN A 29 -2.23 -2.96 -1.72
CA ASN A 29 -2.51 -2.78 -0.30
C ASN A 29 -1.26 -2.22 0.35
N VAL A 30 -1.41 -1.18 1.16
CA VAL A 30 -0.31 -0.58 1.90
C VAL A 30 -0.54 -0.83 3.38
N TYR A 31 0.47 -1.37 4.04
CA TYR A 31 0.40 -1.77 5.44
C TYR A 31 1.46 -1.06 6.26
N ARG A 32 1.13 -0.84 7.54
CA ARG A 32 2.14 -0.68 8.56
C ARG A 32 2.39 -2.06 9.14
N VAL A 33 3.66 -2.47 9.22
CA VAL A 33 3.98 -3.82 9.69
C VAL A 33 4.52 -3.86 11.11
N ARG A 34 4.86 -2.72 11.68
CA ARG A 34 5.31 -2.61 13.06
C ARG A 34 4.64 -1.43 13.75
N PRO A 35 4.32 -1.52 15.03
CA PRO A 35 4.51 -2.70 15.92
C PRO A 35 3.57 -3.85 15.62
N THR A 36 2.45 -3.58 14.92
CA THR A 36 1.49 -4.60 14.49
C THR A 36 1.11 -4.34 13.04
N GLN A 37 0.72 -5.39 12.34
CA GLN A 37 0.29 -5.26 10.96
C GLN A 37 -1.06 -4.56 10.89
N GLN A 38 -1.13 -3.51 10.08
CA GLN A 38 -2.35 -2.72 9.93
C GLN A 38 -2.46 -2.24 8.49
N LEU A 39 -3.62 -2.49 7.87
CA LEU A 39 -3.89 -1.99 6.53
C LEU A 39 -4.17 -0.50 6.60
N LEU A 40 -3.41 0.29 5.84
CA LEU A 40 -3.52 1.75 5.84
C LEU A 40 -4.25 2.29 4.62
N ARG A 41 -4.05 1.65 3.46
CA ARG A 41 -4.65 2.11 2.22
C ARG A 41 -4.72 0.95 1.24
N SER A 42 -5.76 0.92 0.41
CA SER A 42 -5.84 -0.02 -0.69
C SER A 42 -6.52 0.64 -1.89
N GLY A 43 -6.29 0.08 -3.06
CA GLY A 43 -6.91 0.57 -4.28
C GLY A 43 -6.77 -0.45 -5.38
N GLU A 44 -7.46 -0.22 -6.49
CA GLU A 44 -7.47 -1.13 -7.63
C GLU A 44 -6.94 -0.45 -8.87
N ALA A 45 -6.36 -1.24 -9.77
CA ALA A 45 -5.87 -0.78 -11.07
C ALA A 45 -6.15 -1.86 -12.11
N GLU A 46 -6.21 -1.45 -13.37
CA GLU A 46 -6.51 -2.38 -14.46
C GLU A 46 -5.32 -3.26 -14.81
N THR A 47 -4.11 -2.79 -14.56
CA THR A 47 -2.88 -3.50 -14.90
C THR A 47 -1.99 -3.68 -13.69
N GLN A 48 -1.09 -4.65 -13.77
CA GLN A 48 -0.09 -4.88 -12.74
C GLN A 48 0.81 -3.65 -12.56
N GLU A 49 1.27 -3.08 -13.67
CA GLU A 49 2.11 -1.89 -13.62
C GLU A 49 1.40 -0.72 -12.96
N GLY A 50 0.12 -0.53 -13.29
CA GLY A 50 -0.68 0.51 -12.66
C GLY A 50 -0.83 0.31 -11.16
N ALA A 51 -1.05 -0.92 -10.74
CA ALA A 51 -1.15 -1.24 -9.32
C ALA A 51 0.17 -1.02 -8.60
N GLU A 52 1.29 -1.40 -9.23
CA GLU A 52 2.61 -1.18 -8.65
C GLU A 52 2.94 0.30 -8.50
N LEU A 53 2.64 1.09 -9.52
CA LEU A 53 2.86 2.54 -9.47
C LEU A 53 1.99 3.18 -8.38
N ALA A 54 0.72 2.82 -8.34
CA ALA A 54 -0.20 3.36 -7.35
C ALA A 54 0.18 2.94 -5.92
N GLY A 55 0.58 1.69 -5.76
CA GLY A 55 1.02 1.17 -4.46
C GLY A 55 2.29 1.84 -3.97
N ARG A 56 3.26 2.00 -4.85
CA ARG A 56 4.51 2.68 -4.52
C ARG A 56 4.27 4.15 -4.17
N LYS A 57 3.43 4.81 -4.94
CA LYS A 57 3.07 6.21 -4.68
C LYS A 57 2.37 6.34 -3.32
N ALA A 58 1.42 5.46 -3.05
CA ALA A 58 0.71 5.46 -1.77
C ALA A 58 1.66 5.20 -0.61
N LEU A 59 2.58 4.25 -0.76
CA LEU A 59 3.58 3.95 0.26
C LEU A 59 4.46 5.17 0.54
N THR A 60 4.93 5.81 -0.52
CA THR A 60 5.78 7.01 -0.38
C THR A 60 5.02 8.12 0.33
N GLU A 61 3.76 8.36 -0.02
CA GLU A 61 2.95 9.39 0.62
C GLU A 61 2.74 9.09 2.11
N ILE A 62 2.49 7.85 2.46
CA ILE A 62 2.26 7.44 3.84
C ILE A 62 3.55 7.56 4.66
N VAL A 63 4.69 7.11 4.11
CA VAL A 63 5.98 7.20 4.79
C VAL A 63 6.36 8.66 4.99
N ASN A 64 6.16 9.50 3.98
CA ASN A 64 6.46 10.93 4.09
C ASN A 64 5.57 11.62 5.12
N ALA A 65 4.29 11.26 5.17
CA ALA A 65 3.36 11.81 6.14
C ALA A 65 3.75 11.43 7.57
N ASP A 66 4.13 10.18 7.79
CA ASP A 66 4.59 9.73 9.10
C ASP A 66 5.89 10.43 9.51
N ARG A 67 6.82 10.57 8.58
CA ARG A 67 8.07 11.28 8.84
C ARG A 67 7.80 12.74 9.17
N LYS A 68 6.95 13.39 8.40
CA LYS A 68 6.60 14.78 8.60
C LYS A 68 5.94 15.00 9.96
N ASN A 69 5.04 14.10 10.34
CA ASN A 69 4.39 14.16 11.64
C ASN A 69 5.40 14.01 12.79
N THR A 70 6.39 13.13 12.61
CA THR A 70 7.42 12.91 13.61
C THR A 70 8.38 14.12 13.70
N GLU A 71 8.81 14.64 12.57
CA GLU A 71 9.75 15.75 12.51
C GLU A 71 9.11 17.08 12.86
N GLY A 72 7.84 17.25 12.52
CA GLY A 72 7.12 18.48 12.75
C GLY A 72 6.58 18.64 14.17
N ARG A 73 6.72 17.63 15.01
CA ARG A 73 6.26 17.73 16.39
C ARG A 73 7.25 18.54 17.20
N PRO A 74 6.78 19.60 17.88
CA PRO A 74 7.65 20.27 18.83
C PRO A 74 8.06 19.25 19.88
N ALA A 75 9.33 19.26 20.23
CA ALA A 75 9.82 18.40 21.29
C ALA A 75 9.07 18.76 22.57
N ALA A 76 8.18 17.90 22.96
CA ALA A 76 7.41 18.12 24.16
C ALA A 76 8.16 17.60 25.35
#